data_f0ebd823fbad843b9cb347f19f337671
#
_entry.id   f0ebd823fbad843b9cb347f19f337671
#
_cell.length_a   1.000
_cell.length_b   1.000
_cell.length_c   1.000
_cell.angle_alpha   90.00
_cell.angle_beta   90.00
_cell.angle_gamma   90.00
#
_symmetry.space_group_name_H-M   'P 1'
#
loop_
_entity.id
_entity.type
_entity.pdbx_description
1 polymer ?
#
loop_
_entity_poly.entity_id
_entity_poly.type
_entity_poly.pdbx_seq_one_letter_code
_entity_poly.pdbx_strand_id
1 'polypeptide(L)'
;MAAWARRDSGEKKVGKNPTDRGKPGTKTSLLVDEQGGPLGAVIDGANVPDCKLLEATIAAIVVERPTPTRQSPQHLCLDKGYDNPTGQQAAASGGHTPHIRRIGEEKKACDRKRGHKPRRWVVERTLAWLSKCRALLVRYDKHARNYLGLIQLACATYWYRRLCRLCNQPVLG
;
A
#
# COMPACT_ATOMS: atom_id res chain seq x y z
N MET A 1 -2.99 2.79 -5.06
CA MET A 1 -2.30 3.99 -5.58
C MET A 1 -0.83 3.92 -5.19
N ALA A 2 0.08 4.17 -6.11
CA ALA A 2 1.51 4.11 -5.85
C ALA A 2 2.10 5.52 -5.73
N ALA A 3 2.98 5.72 -4.75
CA ALA A 3 3.76 6.94 -4.62
C ALA A 3 5.06 6.82 -5.44
N TRP A 4 5.52 7.92 -6.03
CA TRP A 4 6.63 7.95 -6.97
C TRP A 4 7.83 8.70 -6.39
N ALA A 5 9.01 8.11 -6.46
CA ALA A 5 10.27 8.79 -6.18
C ALA A 5 11.14 8.79 -7.44
N ARG A 6 11.77 9.94 -7.76
CA ARG A 6 12.63 10.11 -8.94
C ARG A 6 14.03 9.59 -8.70
N ARG A 7 14.66 9.01 -9.73
CA ARG A 7 16.09 8.70 -9.73
C ARG A 7 16.70 8.44 -11.12
N ASP A 8 18.05 8.48 -11.16
CA ASP A 8 18.85 8.19 -12.36
C ASP A 8 18.82 6.71 -12.76
N SER A 9 18.84 6.48 -14.09
CA SER A 9 18.76 5.17 -14.71
C SER A 9 20.01 4.32 -14.43
N GLY A 10 19.81 3.15 -13.87
CA GLY A 10 20.87 2.15 -13.67
C GLY A 10 20.70 1.25 -12.46
N GLU A 11 19.78 1.58 -11.53
CA GLU A 11 19.54 0.79 -10.34
C GLU A 11 18.37 -0.20 -10.45
N LYS A 12 18.52 -1.32 -9.72
CA LYS A 12 17.42 -2.27 -9.48
C LYS A 12 16.24 -1.54 -8.81
N LYS A 13 15.02 -1.79 -9.27
CA LYS A 13 13.78 -1.19 -8.78
C LYS A 13 13.54 0.28 -9.21
N VAL A 14 14.05 0.65 -10.38
CA VAL A 14 13.77 1.91 -11.06
C VAL A 14 13.26 1.61 -12.47
N GLY A 15 12.24 2.32 -12.91
CA GLY A 15 11.65 2.16 -14.24
C GLY A 15 11.04 3.45 -14.76
N LYS A 16 10.79 3.52 -16.08
CA LYS A 16 10.15 4.68 -16.71
C LYS A 16 8.73 4.86 -16.18
N ASN A 17 8.45 6.02 -15.59
CA ASN A 17 7.12 6.34 -15.09
C ASN A 17 6.17 6.72 -16.24
N PRO A 18 5.11 5.95 -16.50
CA PRO A 18 4.18 6.23 -17.59
C PRO A 18 3.36 7.52 -17.37
N THR A 19 3.22 7.98 -16.13
CA THR A 19 2.45 9.17 -15.78
C THR A 19 3.28 10.44 -15.62
N ASP A 20 4.62 10.34 -15.55
CA ASP A 20 5.55 11.48 -15.44
C ASP A 20 6.53 11.52 -16.63
N ARG A 21 6.01 11.59 -17.84
CA ARG A 21 6.78 11.77 -19.08
C ARG A 21 7.94 10.78 -19.27
N GLY A 22 7.79 9.56 -18.76
CA GLY A 22 8.80 8.51 -18.86
C GLY A 22 10.04 8.71 -17.97
N LYS A 23 10.00 9.65 -17.02
CA LYS A 23 11.12 9.85 -16.08
C LYS A 23 11.36 8.60 -15.23
N PRO A 24 12.62 8.29 -14.90
CA PRO A 24 12.94 7.19 -14.02
C PRO A 24 12.29 7.38 -12.64
N GLY A 25 11.65 6.34 -12.12
CA GLY A 25 11.00 6.39 -10.82
C GLY A 25 10.90 5.02 -10.15
N THR A 26 10.73 5.05 -8.84
CA THR A 26 10.45 3.88 -8.00
C THR A 26 9.01 3.99 -7.49
N LYS A 27 8.29 2.89 -7.57
CA LYS A 27 6.92 2.75 -7.09
C LYS A 27 6.94 2.05 -5.73
N THR A 28 6.12 2.52 -4.80
CA THR A 28 5.83 1.86 -3.52
C THR A 28 4.46 1.21 -3.58
N SER A 29 4.40 -0.09 -3.36
CA SER A 29 3.16 -0.82 -3.11
C SER A 29 2.99 -1.02 -1.62
N LEU A 30 1.83 -0.65 -1.08
CA LEU A 30 1.54 -0.63 0.35
C LEU A 30 0.25 -1.37 0.65
N LEU A 31 0.28 -2.24 1.65
CA LEU A 31 -0.89 -2.86 2.24
C LEU A 31 -1.15 -2.26 3.62
N VAL A 32 -2.41 -1.95 3.92
CA VAL A 32 -2.82 -1.35 5.18
C VAL A 32 -4.00 -2.10 5.79
N ASP A 33 -4.17 -2.00 7.11
CA ASP A 33 -5.37 -2.44 7.80
C ASP A 33 -6.59 -1.55 7.48
N GLU A 34 -7.76 -1.88 7.98
CA GLU A 34 -8.99 -1.11 7.78
C GLU A 34 -8.94 0.33 8.33
N GLN A 35 -7.99 0.62 9.21
CA GLN A 35 -7.79 1.93 9.83
C GLN A 35 -6.61 2.70 9.22
N GLY A 36 -5.90 2.11 8.24
CA GLY A 36 -4.78 2.71 7.54
C GLY A 36 -3.41 2.42 8.16
N GLY A 37 -3.34 1.49 9.12
CA GLY A 37 -2.07 1.02 9.65
C GLY A 37 -1.29 0.21 8.61
N PRO A 38 -0.05 0.60 8.24
CA PRO A 38 0.74 -0.12 7.25
C PRO A 38 1.13 -1.52 7.76
N LEU A 39 0.83 -2.54 6.98
CA LEU A 39 1.09 -3.95 7.29
C LEU A 39 2.27 -4.51 6.51
N GLY A 40 2.42 -4.13 5.25
CA GLY A 40 3.49 -4.58 4.38
C GLY A 40 3.77 -3.56 3.28
N ALA A 41 5.03 -3.43 2.89
CA ALA A 41 5.45 -2.52 1.84
C ALA A 41 6.53 -3.16 0.97
N VAL A 42 6.42 -2.97 -0.34
CA VAL A 42 7.45 -3.35 -1.31
C VAL A 42 7.68 -2.20 -2.29
N ILE A 43 8.82 -2.20 -2.93
CA ILE A 43 9.16 -1.23 -3.97
C ILE A 43 9.52 -1.93 -5.27
N ASP A 44 9.19 -1.29 -6.38
CA ASP A 44 9.67 -1.71 -7.70
C ASP A 44 9.77 -0.53 -8.67
N GLY A 45 10.24 -0.79 -9.90
CA GLY A 45 10.26 0.22 -10.95
C GLY A 45 8.87 0.78 -11.24
N ALA A 46 8.80 2.06 -11.55
CA ALA A 46 7.54 2.77 -11.82
C ALA A 46 6.74 2.19 -13.00
N ASN A 47 7.40 1.47 -13.90
CA ASN A 47 6.81 0.80 -15.06
C ASN A 47 6.14 -0.54 -14.72
N VAL A 48 6.36 -1.10 -13.52
CA VAL A 48 5.79 -2.38 -13.14
C VAL A 48 4.30 -2.23 -12.81
N PRO A 49 3.39 -3.03 -13.39
CA PRO A 49 1.98 -2.99 -13.06
C PRO A 49 1.71 -3.34 -11.59
N ASP A 50 0.75 -2.66 -10.95
CA ASP A 50 0.44 -2.84 -9.52
C ASP A 50 0.01 -4.27 -9.19
N CYS A 51 -0.72 -4.93 -10.10
CA CYS A 51 -1.17 -6.30 -9.91
C CYS A 51 -0.03 -7.32 -9.78
N LYS A 52 1.14 -7.05 -10.40
CA LYS A 52 2.33 -7.90 -10.26
C LYS A 52 3.05 -7.73 -8.90
N LEU A 53 2.79 -6.64 -8.20
CA LEU A 53 3.39 -6.36 -6.90
C LEU A 53 2.53 -6.89 -5.74
N LEU A 54 1.29 -7.27 -6.01
CA LEU A 54 0.33 -7.65 -4.97
C LEU A 54 0.81 -8.84 -4.14
N GLU A 55 1.24 -9.91 -4.79
CA GLU A 55 1.74 -11.12 -4.11
C GLU A 55 2.92 -10.80 -3.18
N ALA A 56 3.92 -10.08 -3.70
CA ALA A 56 5.08 -9.66 -2.91
C ALA A 56 4.67 -8.71 -1.76
N THR A 57 3.65 -7.87 -1.96
CA THR A 57 3.15 -6.95 -0.93
C THR A 57 2.43 -7.71 0.19
N ILE A 58 1.66 -8.74 -0.15
CA ILE A 58 1.02 -9.62 0.83
C ILE A 58 2.08 -10.43 1.60
N ALA A 59 3.08 -10.96 0.91
CA ALA A 59 4.18 -11.70 1.53
C ALA A 59 5.05 -10.82 2.46
N ALA A 60 5.06 -9.50 2.24
CA ALA A 60 5.78 -8.53 3.06
C ALA A 60 5.03 -8.10 4.34
N ILE A 61 3.90 -8.71 4.67
CA ILE A 61 3.20 -8.45 5.93
C ILE A 61 4.06 -8.93 7.08
N VAL A 62 4.38 -8.03 8.02
CA VAL A 62 5.30 -8.29 9.14
C VAL A 62 4.60 -8.80 10.41
N VAL A 63 3.29 -8.68 10.48
CA VAL A 63 2.50 -9.12 11.64
C VAL A 63 1.98 -10.54 11.43
N GLU A 64 1.98 -11.35 12.49
CA GLU A 64 1.29 -12.63 12.48
C GLU A 64 -0.20 -12.42 12.27
N ARG A 65 -0.79 -13.19 11.37
CA ARG A 65 -2.20 -13.13 11.04
C ARG A 65 -2.88 -14.42 11.47
N PRO A 66 -4.10 -14.36 12.02
CA PRO A 66 -4.88 -15.56 12.24
C PRO A 66 -5.09 -16.28 10.89
N THR A 67 -5.06 -17.59 10.90
CA THR A 67 -5.36 -18.38 9.69
C THR A 67 -6.79 -18.07 9.24
N PRO A 68 -7.01 -17.66 7.98
CA PRO A 68 -8.35 -17.39 7.48
C PRO A 68 -9.17 -18.68 7.50
N THR A 69 -10.38 -18.58 8.02
CA THR A 69 -11.33 -19.68 8.04
C THR A 69 -12.59 -19.32 7.26
N ARG A 70 -13.42 -20.31 6.93
CA ARG A 70 -14.70 -20.07 6.26
C ARG A 70 -15.63 -19.17 7.08
N GLN A 71 -15.53 -19.21 8.41
CA GLN A 71 -16.33 -18.40 9.33
C GLN A 71 -15.72 -17.02 9.59
N SER A 72 -14.39 -16.87 9.41
CA SER A 72 -13.66 -15.62 9.57
C SER A 72 -12.70 -15.40 8.37
N PRO A 73 -13.25 -15.06 7.19
CA PRO A 73 -12.45 -14.81 6.00
C PRO A 73 -11.70 -13.49 6.13
N GLN A 74 -10.49 -13.43 5.61
CA GLN A 74 -9.73 -12.18 5.50
C GLN A 74 -10.04 -11.50 4.17
N HIS A 75 -10.59 -10.31 4.25
CA HIS A 75 -11.01 -9.53 3.08
C HIS A 75 -9.91 -8.56 2.63
N LEU A 76 -9.68 -8.49 1.31
CA LEU A 76 -8.73 -7.58 0.70
C LEU A 76 -9.45 -6.65 -0.28
N CYS A 77 -9.49 -5.35 0.03
CA CYS A 77 -10.09 -4.35 -0.82
C CYS A 77 -9.07 -3.86 -1.85
N LEU A 78 -9.35 -4.10 -3.13
CA LEU A 78 -8.46 -3.78 -4.24
C LEU A 78 -9.13 -2.79 -5.22
N ASP A 79 -8.32 -2.03 -5.94
CA ASP A 79 -8.77 -1.18 -7.03
C ASP A 79 -9.11 -2.02 -8.28
N LYS A 80 -9.88 -1.44 -9.20
CA LYS A 80 -10.25 -2.05 -10.48
C LYS A 80 -9.04 -2.50 -11.31
N GLY A 81 -7.89 -1.87 -11.18
CA GLY A 81 -6.63 -2.29 -11.81
C GLY A 81 -6.17 -3.70 -11.44
N TYR A 82 -6.72 -4.26 -10.36
CA TYR A 82 -6.45 -5.64 -9.93
C TYR A 82 -7.53 -6.64 -10.40
N ASP A 83 -8.55 -6.19 -11.16
CA ASP A 83 -9.58 -7.05 -11.73
C ASP A 83 -9.06 -7.78 -12.96
N ASN A 84 -8.10 -8.65 -12.73
CA ASN A 84 -7.45 -9.50 -13.71
C ASN A 84 -7.01 -10.81 -13.03
N PRO A 85 -6.74 -11.88 -13.81
CA PRO A 85 -6.36 -13.19 -13.25
C PRO A 85 -5.17 -13.13 -12.30
N THR A 86 -4.17 -12.32 -12.61
CA THR A 86 -2.96 -12.16 -11.78
C THR A 86 -3.30 -11.56 -10.39
N GLY A 87 -4.12 -10.52 -10.35
CA GLY A 87 -4.53 -9.89 -9.09
C GLY A 87 -5.42 -10.80 -8.24
N GLN A 88 -6.35 -11.50 -8.88
CA GLN A 88 -7.24 -12.46 -8.21
C GLN A 88 -6.47 -13.65 -7.64
N GLN A 89 -5.55 -14.21 -8.43
CA GLN A 89 -4.69 -15.32 -8.01
C GLN A 89 -3.78 -14.90 -6.84
N ALA A 90 -3.15 -13.72 -6.93
CA ALA A 90 -2.28 -13.21 -5.85
C ALA A 90 -3.04 -13.01 -4.53
N ALA A 91 -4.28 -12.53 -4.57
CA ALA A 91 -5.11 -12.40 -3.39
C ALA A 91 -5.48 -13.77 -2.81
N ALA A 92 -5.88 -14.71 -3.66
CA ALA A 92 -6.27 -16.06 -3.26
C ALA A 92 -5.09 -16.85 -2.66
N SER A 93 -3.90 -16.80 -3.29
CA SER A 93 -2.69 -17.46 -2.78
C SER A 93 -2.25 -16.88 -1.43
N GLY A 94 -2.50 -15.60 -1.18
CA GLY A 94 -2.31 -14.96 0.12
C GLY A 94 -3.38 -15.27 1.18
N GLY A 95 -4.36 -16.11 0.86
CA GLY A 95 -5.45 -16.48 1.76
C GLY A 95 -6.50 -15.39 1.95
N HIS A 96 -6.63 -14.44 1.01
CA HIS A 96 -7.58 -13.35 1.08
C HIS A 96 -8.75 -13.53 0.12
N THR A 97 -9.91 -13.03 0.53
CA THR A 97 -11.07 -12.86 -0.35
C THR A 97 -11.00 -11.47 -0.99
N PRO A 98 -10.77 -11.36 -2.32
CA PRO A 98 -10.65 -10.07 -2.97
C PRO A 98 -12.00 -9.36 -3.10
N HIS A 99 -12.04 -8.08 -2.77
CA HIS A 99 -13.16 -7.18 -3.01
C HIS A 99 -12.75 -6.12 -4.03
N ILE A 100 -13.09 -6.35 -5.29
CA ILE A 100 -12.83 -5.44 -6.40
C ILE A 100 -14.17 -4.83 -6.82
N ARG A 101 -14.40 -3.56 -6.50
CA ARG A 101 -15.65 -2.87 -6.85
C ARG A 101 -15.46 -2.03 -8.11
N ARG A 102 -16.47 -2.04 -8.97
CA ARG A 102 -16.53 -1.16 -10.14
C ARG A 102 -16.86 0.27 -9.74
N ILE A 103 -16.36 1.22 -10.54
CA ILE A 103 -16.69 2.65 -10.39
C ILE A 103 -18.22 2.81 -10.46
N GLY A 104 -18.81 3.46 -9.43
CA GLY A 104 -20.26 3.63 -9.31
C GLY A 104 -20.96 2.64 -8.36
N GLU A 105 -20.43 1.44 -8.16
CA GLU A 105 -20.97 0.49 -7.19
C GLU A 105 -20.70 0.92 -5.74
N GLU A 106 -19.54 1.51 -5.48
CA GLU A 106 -19.20 2.10 -4.18
C GLU A 106 -20.15 3.26 -3.83
N LYS A 107 -20.42 4.14 -4.80
CA LYS A 107 -21.35 5.27 -4.60
C LYS A 107 -22.75 4.77 -4.28
N LYS A 108 -23.26 3.80 -5.04
CA LYS A 108 -24.56 3.17 -4.78
C LYS A 108 -24.62 2.45 -3.44
N ALA A 109 -23.52 1.84 -2.99
CA ALA A 109 -23.46 1.17 -1.69
C ALA A 109 -23.39 2.18 -0.53
N CYS A 110 -22.71 3.31 -0.70
CA CYS A 110 -22.69 4.41 0.27
C CYS A 110 -24.07 5.05 0.40
N ASP A 111 -24.80 5.24 -0.71
CA ASP A 111 -26.14 5.80 -0.72
C ASP A 111 -27.19 4.88 -0.06
N ARG A 112 -27.00 3.56 -0.18
CA ARG A 112 -27.92 2.55 0.40
C ARG A 112 -27.72 2.27 1.89
N LYS A 113 -26.49 2.45 2.42
CA LYS A 113 -26.17 2.22 3.84
C LYS A 113 -25.63 3.49 4.47
N ARG A 114 -26.46 4.14 5.30
CA ARG A 114 -26.04 5.29 6.11
C ARG A 114 -24.80 4.91 6.94
N GLY A 115 -23.67 5.57 6.70
CA GLY A 115 -22.41 5.30 7.41
C GLY A 115 -21.41 4.39 6.68
N HIS A 116 -21.75 3.85 5.51
CA HIS A 116 -20.78 3.07 4.71
C HIS A 116 -19.76 4.01 4.04
N LYS A 117 -18.52 3.99 4.52
CA LYS A 117 -17.42 4.78 3.92
C LYS A 117 -16.71 3.96 2.85
N PRO A 118 -16.31 4.55 1.70
CA PRO A 118 -15.49 3.88 0.72
C PRO A 118 -14.17 3.44 1.37
N ARG A 119 -13.77 2.18 1.23
CA ARG A 119 -12.55 1.67 1.88
C ARG A 119 -11.25 2.05 1.15
N ARG A 120 -11.36 2.45 -0.11
CA ARG A 120 -10.20 2.80 -0.96
C ARG A 120 -9.41 4.01 -0.46
N TRP A 121 -10.08 5.01 0.14
CA TRP A 121 -9.41 6.21 0.65
C TRP A 121 -8.44 5.92 1.81
N VAL A 122 -8.55 4.76 2.45
CA VAL A 122 -7.74 4.40 3.62
C VAL A 122 -6.26 4.26 3.24
N VAL A 123 -5.95 3.50 2.18
CA VAL A 123 -4.57 3.38 1.68
C VAL A 123 -4.06 4.69 1.10
N GLU A 124 -4.92 5.45 0.41
CA GLU A 124 -4.57 6.77 -0.14
C GLU A 124 -4.15 7.75 0.97
N ARG A 125 -4.88 7.76 2.08
CA ARG A 125 -4.52 8.57 3.25
C ARG A 125 -3.16 8.20 3.82
N THR A 126 -2.85 6.92 3.93
CA THR A 126 -1.56 6.46 4.46
C THR A 126 -0.42 6.79 3.51
N LEU A 127 -0.60 6.62 2.20
CA LEU A 127 0.37 7.05 1.19
C LEU A 127 0.58 8.57 1.20
N ALA A 128 -0.49 9.35 1.35
CA ALA A 128 -0.41 10.81 1.48
C ALA A 128 0.34 11.22 2.76
N TRP A 129 0.21 10.46 3.85
CA TRP A 129 1.01 10.68 5.05
C TRP A 129 2.50 10.34 4.83
N LEU A 130 2.79 9.20 4.21
CA LEU A 130 4.17 8.83 3.85
C LEU A 130 4.82 9.86 2.94
N SER A 131 4.08 10.44 1.99
CA SER A 131 4.59 11.48 1.08
C SER A 131 4.98 12.79 1.79
N LYS A 132 4.53 13.04 3.03
CA LYS A 132 4.98 14.16 3.85
C LYS A 132 6.37 13.93 4.46
N CYS A 133 6.86 12.71 4.46
CA CYS A 133 8.23 12.39 4.90
C CYS A 133 9.19 12.79 3.78
N ARG A 134 9.98 13.87 3.97
CA ARG A 134 10.87 14.43 2.93
C ARG A 134 11.81 13.39 2.33
N ALA A 135 12.36 12.48 3.15
CA ALA A 135 13.24 11.41 2.70
C ALA A 135 12.58 10.41 1.72
N LEU A 136 11.23 10.38 1.67
CA LEU A 136 10.48 9.49 0.79
C LEU A 136 9.97 10.17 -0.49
N LEU A 137 9.96 11.51 -0.53
CA LEU A 137 9.49 12.27 -1.71
C LEU A 137 10.38 12.08 -2.93
N VAL A 138 11.68 12.10 -2.70
CA VAL A 138 12.69 11.90 -3.73
C VAL A 138 13.65 10.83 -3.23
N ARG A 139 13.81 9.80 -4.04
CA ARG A 139 14.75 8.73 -3.70
C ARG A 139 16.15 9.16 -4.05
N TYR A 140 16.95 9.47 -3.03
CA TYR A 140 18.40 9.72 -3.14
C TYR A 140 19.22 8.44 -2.95
N ASP A 141 18.63 7.43 -2.34
CA ASP A 141 19.32 6.18 -2.03
C ASP A 141 19.68 5.39 -3.27
N LYS A 142 20.98 5.08 -3.41
CA LYS A 142 21.51 4.24 -4.48
C LYS A 142 20.94 2.83 -4.42
N HIS A 143 20.88 2.25 -3.23
CA HIS A 143 20.39 0.91 -3.03
C HIS A 143 18.90 0.88 -2.73
N ALA A 144 18.16 0.07 -3.48
CA ALA A 144 16.73 -0.12 -3.29
C ALA A 144 16.36 -0.52 -1.85
N ARG A 145 17.20 -1.36 -1.22
CA ARG A 145 17.02 -1.81 0.17
C ARG A 145 17.05 -0.65 1.17
N ASN A 146 17.92 0.35 0.97
CA ASN A 146 18.00 1.50 1.87
C ASN A 146 16.73 2.36 1.78
N TYR A 147 16.26 2.62 0.57
CA TYR A 147 15.01 3.33 0.37
C TYR A 147 13.80 2.57 0.95
N LEU A 148 13.75 1.23 0.79
CA LEU A 148 12.73 0.41 1.44
C LEU A 148 12.83 0.49 2.97
N GLY A 149 14.05 0.48 3.52
CA GLY A 149 14.30 0.66 4.95
C GLY A 149 13.76 2.00 5.49
N LEU A 150 13.90 3.09 4.73
CA LEU A 150 13.31 4.39 5.09
C LEU A 150 11.77 4.34 5.09
N ILE A 151 11.16 3.65 4.12
CA ILE A 151 9.70 3.44 4.09
C ILE A 151 9.25 2.64 5.31
N GLN A 152 9.97 1.56 5.64
CA GLN A 152 9.66 0.73 6.81
C GLN A 152 9.81 1.52 8.12
N LEU A 153 10.83 2.37 8.24
CA LEU A 153 11.02 3.26 9.38
C LEU A 153 9.85 4.27 9.52
N ALA A 154 9.40 4.84 8.40
CA ALA A 154 8.23 5.71 8.40
C ALA A 154 6.96 4.95 8.82
N CYS A 155 6.77 3.71 8.34
CA CYS A 155 5.68 2.84 8.77
C CYS A 155 5.75 2.53 10.28
N ALA A 156 6.93 2.24 10.80
CA ALA A 156 7.14 2.04 12.24
C ALA A 156 6.82 3.29 13.05
N THR A 157 7.22 4.47 12.56
CA THR A 157 6.87 5.77 13.18
C THR A 157 5.36 6.01 13.18
N TYR A 158 4.66 5.62 12.12
CA TYR A 158 3.19 5.69 12.08
C TYR A 158 2.56 4.84 13.19
N TRP A 159 3.01 3.60 13.36
CA TRP A 159 2.54 2.69 14.40
C TRP A 159 2.88 3.18 15.79
N TYR A 160 4.10 3.65 16.02
CA TYR A 160 4.52 4.23 17.29
C TYR A 160 3.60 5.39 17.72
N ARG A 161 3.36 6.36 16.82
CA ARG A 161 2.46 7.48 17.09
C ARG A 161 1.02 7.04 17.36
N ARG A 162 0.56 6.02 16.67
CA ARG A 162 -0.76 5.45 16.91
C ARG A 162 -0.85 4.78 18.28
N LEU A 163 0.14 3.98 18.64
CA LEU A 163 0.25 3.32 19.93
C LEU A 163 0.28 4.33 21.08
N CYS A 164 1.12 5.37 20.98
CA CYS A 164 1.20 6.44 21.99
C CYS A 164 -0.16 7.13 22.20
N ARG A 165 -0.93 7.37 21.14
CA ARG A 165 -2.29 7.93 21.26
C ARG A 165 -3.25 6.99 21.97
N LEU A 166 -3.18 5.71 21.70
CA LEU A 166 -4.03 4.70 22.35
C LEU A 166 -3.69 4.54 23.84
N CYS A 167 -2.43 4.71 24.20
CA CYS A 167 -1.96 4.65 25.58
C CYS A 167 -2.05 5.97 26.34
N ASN A 168 -2.62 7.05 25.75
CA ASN A 168 -2.66 8.40 26.32
C ASN A 168 -1.29 8.95 26.74
N GLN A 169 -0.22 8.46 26.14
CA GLN A 169 1.13 8.97 26.38
C GLN A 169 1.43 10.16 25.48
N PRO A 170 2.09 11.23 25.97
CA PRO A 170 2.51 12.34 25.13
C PRO A 170 3.46 11.85 24.07
N VAL A 171 3.14 12.11 22.80
CA VAL A 171 4.05 11.87 21.68
C VAL A 171 5.09 12.98 21.72
N LEU A 172 6.34 12.63 21.96
CA LEU A 172 7.44 13.57 21.78
C LEU A 172 7.39 14.12 20.36
N GLY A 173 7.18 15.42 20.25
CA GLY A 173 6.91 16.18 19.02
C GLY A 173 8.07 16.24 18.05
#